data_a3eac92824b559d3596329100ca315bf
#
_entry.id   a3eac92824b559d3596329100ca315bf
#
_cell.length_a   1.000
_cell.length_b   1.000
_cell.length_c   1.000
_cell.angle_alpha   90.00
_cell.angle_beta   90.00
_cell.angle_gamma   90.00
#
_symmetry.space_group_name_H-M   'P 1'
#
loop_
_entity.id
_entity.type
_entity.pdbx_description
1 polymer ?
#
loop_
_entity_poly.entity_id
_entity_poly.type
_entity_poly.pdbx_seq_one_letter_code
_entity_poly.pdbx_strand_id
1 'polypeptide(L)'
;MSKQVYIIGHRNPDTDSVVSAAAYAKLKQLLGHNNHIAARAGKITPQTEYIFDRFKVPVPTYIPDLIPKTSYYMSGACTTVNEYTSLWSAVAKMEETNTQILPVVDTHGKYKALLHYNAFARSVLKILNPEKQTAVLTSIDLIQNTLNAQPIITCNSDTLFKSSMLVAASDFNSFTTILNSHKSENLIVIAGDRKDVHEYCIESGVRAIIITAGFMLDKSLREKAEKKGVSVLVSPYDTSSTAMLIVYSTPVSSMADTSSIPVKGTDTLRKIKPLLAESPSRALPVVDDNNKVIGVISENDLLHEANVETILVDHNELSQAVDGIDNYNIREIIDHHRVGSIITKEPITFINKPVGATSTLITNLFRENRIPLPKDIASILLCGILSDTLILQSATTTEIDIETAEYLSNITNLDIQTLGKDLLSAASHIDGRTPQEVVRQDMKEYAEENLTYTVSQIEVDNPNEILTRKEQFLAELEMERRSRKAVLSALMVTDITKLTSLLVVAVDPSLDQFIDFPQQEDSVYILRDIVSRKKQLIPLLSEQIEKLLEK
;
A
#
# COMPACT_ATOMS: atom_id res chain seq x y z
N MET A 1 -8.37 -6.94 -11.99
CA MET A 1 -7.95 -5.54 -11.83
C MET A 1 -6.88 -5.23 -12.84
N SER A 2 -6.82 -3.99 -13.35
CA SER A 2 -5.63 -3.55 -14.08
C SER A 2 -4.47 -3.50 -13.09
N LYS A 3 -3.33 -4.12 -13.43
CA LYS A 3 -2.11 -4.05 -12.61
C LYS A 3 -1.70 -2.59 -12.41
N GLN A 4 -1.25 -2.23 -11.21
CA GLN A 4 -0.60 -0.93 -10.96
C GLN A 4 0.82 -0.95 -11.53
N VAL A 5 1.22 0.11 -12.22
CA VAL A 5 2.56 0.24 -12.78
C VAL A 5 3.27 1.40 -12.08
N TYR A 6 4.29 1.09 -11.29
CA TYR A 6 5.11 2.10 -10.66
C TYR A 6 6.24 2.53 -11.59
N ILE A 7 6.32 3.82 -11.86
CA ILE A 7 7.45 4.44 -12.57
C ILE A 7 8.38 5.00 -11.50
N ILE A 8 9.54 4.38 -11.36
CA ILE A 8 10.40 4.60 -10.20
C ILE A 8 11.85 4.80 -10.64
N GLY A 9 12.49 5.82 -10.06
CA GLY A 9 13.90 6.07 -10.19
C GLY A 9 14.76 5.27 -9.21
N HIS A 10 16.06 5.50 -9.21
CA HIS A 10 16.99 4.80 -8.32
C HIS A 10 16.75 5.10 -6.83
N ARG A 11 17.25 4.21 -5.92
CA ARG A 11 16.93 4.25 -4.49
C ARG A 11 17.44 5.47 -3.72
N ASN A 12 18.50 6.12 -4.23
CA ASN A 12 19.01 7.40 -3.70
C ASN A 12 18.70 8.51 -4.70
N PRO A 13 17.43 8.90 -4.87
CA PRO A 13 16.98 9.67 -6.00
C PRO A 13 17.56 11.09 -5.96
N ASP A 14 18.18 11.48 -7.06
CA ASP A 14 18.52 12.87 -7.37
C ASP A 14 17.36 13.59 -8.06
N THR A 15 17.61 14.77 -8.57
CA THR A 15 16.58 15.58 -9.20
C THR A 15 16.10 14.97 -10.51
N ASP A 16 17.00 14.48 -11.37
CA ASP A 16 16.62 13.92 -12.67
C ASP A 16 15.79 12.66 -12.52
N SER A 17 16.16 11.80 -11.58
CA SER A 17 15.46 10.57 -11.24
C SER A 17 13.99 10.81 -10.82
N VAL A 18 13.74 11.78 -9.93
CA VAL A 18 12.38 12.08 -9.44
C VAL A 18 11.52 12.80 -10.49
N VAL A 19 12.13 13.74 -11.19
CA VAL A 19 11.49 14.49 -12.29
C VAL A 19 11.10 13.56 -13.43
N SER A 20 12.00 12.68 -13.83
CA SER A 20 11.79 11.69 -14.88
C SER A 20 10.63 10.75 -14.54
N ALA A 21 10.55 10.28 -13.29
CA ALA A 21 9.44 9.46 -12.85
C ALA A 21 8.09 10.21 -12.93
N ALA A 22 8.04 11.47 -12.47
CA ALA A 22 6.84 12.30 -12.50
C ALA A 22 6.39 12.59 -13.95
N ALA A 23 7.32 13.01 -14.79
CA ALA A 23 7.03 13.40 -16.18
C ALA A 23 6.62 12.19 -17.03
N TYR A 24 7.27 11.04 -16.85
CA TYR A 24 6.92 9.84 -17.61
C TYR A 24 5.57 9.27 -17.20
N ALA A 25 5.23 9.30 -15.92
CA ALA A 25 3.88 8.95 -15.46
C ALA A 25 2.82 9.85 -16.09
N LYS A 26 3.10 11.15 -16.19
CA LYS A 26 2.21 12.09 -16.87
C LYS A 26 2.03 11.77 -18.36
N LEU A 27 3.11 11.44 -19.07
CA LEU A 27 3.02 11.01 -20.46
C LEU A 27 2.15 9.76 -20.61
N LYS A 28 2.37 8.73 -19.79
CA LYS A 28 1.56 7.51 -19.82
C LYS A 28 0.07 7.79 -19.54
N GLN A 29 -0.25 8.66 -18.59
CA GLN A 29 -1.63 9.07 -18.31
C GLN A 29 -2.28 9.79 -19.50
N LEU A 30 -1.56 10.69 -20.17
CA LEU A 30 -2.04 11.37 -21.37
C LEU A 30 -2.24 10.42 -22.57
N LEU A 31 -1.52 9.31 -22.59
CA LEU A 31 -1.70 8.21 -23.54
C LEU A 31 -2.85 7.26 -23.15
N GLY A 32 -3.57 7.53 -22.05
CA GLY A 32 -4.72 6.72 -21.60
C GLY A 32 -4.40 5.65 -20.56
N HIS A 33 -3.16 5.54 -20.10
CA HIS A 33 -2.71 4.56 -19.10
C HIS A 33 -2.85 5.10 -17.68
N ASN A 34 -4.06 5.17 -17.14
CA ASN A 34 -4.35 5.77 -15.83
C ASN A 34 -3.82 4.98 -14.62
N ASN A 35 -3.35 3.75 -14.83
CA ASN A 35 -2.77 2.88 -13.79
C ASN A 35 -1.25 3.10 -13.58
N HIS A 36 -0.64 4.08 -14.24
CA HIS A 36 0.77 4.42 -14.11
C HIS A 36 0.96 5.49 -13.04
N ILE A 37 1.77 5.19 -12.04
CA ILE A 37 1.95 6.00 -10.83
C ILE A 37 3.42 6.37 -10.71
N ALA A 38 3.71 7.68 -10.61
CA ALA A 38 5.05 8.15 -10.29
C ALA A 38 5.43 7.77 -8.86
N ALA A 39 6.59 7.17 -8.69
CA ALA A 39 7.11 6.73 -7.41
C ALA A 39 8.58 7.14 -7.21
N ARG A 40 9.00 7.21 -5.94
CA ARG A 40 10.39 7.42 -5.54
C ARG A 40 10.78 6.46 -4.42
N ALA A 41 11.98 5.94 -4.45
CA ALA A 41 12.47 4.96 -3.48
C ALA A 41 13.14 5.59 -2.26
N GLY A 42 13.56 6.85 -2.35
CA GLY A 42 14.29 7.57 -1.30
C GLY A 42 13.69 8.93 -0.94
N LYS A 43 14.35 9.60 0.00
CA LYS A 43 14.06 11.00 0.32
C LYS A 43 14.49 11.89 -0.85
N ILE A 44 13.74 12.93 -1.13
CA ILE A 44 14.10 13.94 -2.12
C ILE A 44 15.13 14.91 -1.54
N THR A 45 15.97 15.46 -2.42
CA THR A 45 16.93 16.50 -2.08
C THR A 45 16.23 17.86 -1.91
N PRO A 46 16.82 18.83 -1.19
CA PRO A 46 16.27 20.19 -1.10
C PRO A 46 16.03 20.84 -2.45
N GLN A 47 16.92 20.62 -3.43
CA GLN A 47 16.76 21.07 -4.80
C GLN A 47 15.51 20.49 -5.45
N THR A 48 15.30 19.18 -5.31
CA THR A 48 14.12 18.49 -5.83
C THR A 48 12.84 19.02 -5.16
N GLU A 49 12.84 19.20 -3.85
CA GLU A 49 11.71 19.75 -3.09
C GLU A 49 11.35 21.16 -3.59
N TYR A 50 12.35 22.03 -3.74
CA TYR A 50 12.18 23.38 -4.30
C TYR A 50 11.54 23.36 -5.69
N ILE A 51 11.95 22.45 -6.57
CA ILE A 51 11.41 22.34 -7.94
C ILE A 51 9.92 21.98 -7.91
N PHE A 52 9.57 20.91 -7.19
CA PHE A 52 8.19 20.44 -7.12
C PHE A 52 7.27 21.46 -6.46
N ASP A 53 7.77 22.18 -5.45
CA ASP A 53 6.99 23.25 -4.80
C ASP A 53 6.86 24.49 -5.69
N ARG A 54 7.93 24.92 -6.38
CA ARG A 54 7.91 26.07 -7.29
C ARG A 54 6.92 25.90 -8.44
N PHE A 55 6.90 24.73 -9.06
CA PHE A 55 6.07 24.43 -10.22
C PHE A 55 4.74 23.76 -9.88
N LYS A 56 4.46 23.56 -8.59
CA LYS A 56 3.20 22.97 -8.08
C LYS A 56 2.87 21.61 -8.69
N VAL A 57 3.90 20.81 -9.00
CA VAL A 57 3.75 19.43 -9.42
C VAL A 57 3.70 18.53 -8.18
N PRO A 58 2.79 17.55 -8.10
CA PRO A 58 2.77 16.62 -6.98
C PRO A 58 4.05 15.80 -6.91
N VAL A 59 4.67 15.73 -5.73
CA VAL A 59 5.85 14.89 -5.49
C VAL A 59 5.47 13.42 -5.68
N PRO A 60 6.28 12.60 -6.39
CA PRO A 60 6.06 11.17 -6.55
C PRO A 60 5.86 10.42 -5.24
N THR A 61 5.01 9.40 -5.26
CA THR A 61 4.67 8.59 -4.08
C THR A 61 5.92 7.93 -3.51
N TYR A 62 6.14 8.05 -2.19
CA TYR A 62 7.26 7.41 -1.52
C TYR A 62 7.02 5.91 -1.34
N ILE A 63 7.86 5.09 -1.94
CA ILE A 63 7.85 3.62 -1.85
C ILE A 63 9.25 3.17 -1.43
N PRO A 64 9.48 3.00 -0.13
CA PRO A 64 10.81 2.66 0.39
C PRO A 64 11.28 1.26 -0.02
N ASP A 65 10.35 0.36 -0.27
CA ASP A 65 10.62 -1.01 -0.71
C ASP A 65 9.44 -1.56 -1.54
N LEU A 66 9.73 -2.54 -2.36
CA LEU A 66 8.77 -3.37 -3.09
C LEU A 66 8.77 -4.81 -2.57
N ILE A 67 9.06 -5.02 -1.27
CA ILE A 67 8.91 -6.33 -0.65
C ILE A 67 7.47 -6.82 -0.85
N PRO A 68 7.26 -8.09 -1.25
CA PRO A 68 5.92 -8.61 -1.52
C PRO A 68 4.97 -8.44 -0.34
N LYS A 69 3.91 -7.64 -0.52
CA LYS A 69 2.88 -7.30 0.47
C LYS A 69 1.54 -7.89 0.09
N THR A 70 0.67 -8.08 1.07
CA THR A 70 -0.70 -8.59 0.88
C THR A 70 -1.48 -7.83 -0.20
N SER A 71 -1.39 -6.49 -0.18
CA SER A 71 -2.09 -5.62 -1.14
C SER A 71 -1.68 -5.84 -2.61
N TYR A 72 -0.52 -6.41 -2.86
CA TYR A 72 -0.03 -6.66 -4.21
C TYR A 72 -0.59 -7.96 -4.83
N TYR A 73 -1.18 -8.82 -4.00
CA TYR A 73 -1.68 -10.14 -4.42
C TYR A 73 -3.17 -10.32 -4.14
N MET A 74 -3.74 -9.61 -3.16
CA MET A 74 -5.14 -9.78 -2.78
C MET A 74 -6.09 -9.47 -3.94
N SER A 75 -7.19 -10.18 -3.96
CA SER A 75 -8.34 -9.81 -4.77
C SER A 75 -8.94 -8.53 -4.21
N GLY A 76 -9.08 -7.50 -5.05
CA GLY A 76 -9.55 -6.16 -4.64
C GLY A 76 -11.00 -6.17 -4.16
N ALA A 77 -11.90 -5.52 -4.86
CA ALA A 77 -13.29 -5.40 -4.44
C ALA A 77 -13.88 -6.76 -4.03
N CYS A 78 -14.03 -7.01 -2.72
CA CYS A 78 -14.71 -8.18 -2.21
C CYS A 78 -16.12 -7.78 -1.74
N THR A 79 -17.07 -8.68 -1.98
CA THR A 79 -18.42 -8.56 -1.44
C THR A 79 -18.39 -8.83 0.06
N THR A 80 -19.09 -8.02 0.84
CA THR A 80 -19.26 -8.22 2.28
C THR A 80 -20.75 -8.35 2.63
N VAL A 81 -21.07 -8.91 3.79
CA VAL A 81 -22.44 -8.93 4.35
C VAL A 81 -22.45 -8.39 5.76
N ASN A 82 -23.58 -7.78 6.13
CA ASN A 82 -23.79 -7.32 7.50
C ASN A 82 -23.98 -8.51 8.46
N GLU A 83 -23.52 -8.38 9.68
CA GLU A 83 -23.58 -9.42 10.72
C GLU A 83 -25.00 -9.91 11.03
N TYR A 84 -26.01 -9.07 10.77
CA TYR A 84 -27.43 -9.40 10.95
C TYR A 84 -28.12 -9.96 9.70
N THR A 85 -27.41 -10.08 8.57
CA THR A 85 -27.94 -10.73 7.36
C THR A 85 -28.26 -12.18 7.65
N SER A 86 -29.41 -12.70 7.15
CA SER A 86 -29.73 -14.11 7.30
C SER A 86 -28.69 -15.01 6.60
N LEU A 87 -28.45 -16.18 7.16
CA LEU A 87 -27.53 -17.15 6.53
C LEU A 87 -27.97 -17.49 5.09
N TRP A 88 -29.29 -17.58 4.85
CA TRP A 88 -29.86 -17.78 3.51
C TRP A 88 -29.41 -16.70 2.53
N SER A 89 -29.62 -15.44 2.89
CA SER A 89 -29.22 -14.31 2.04
C SER A 89 -27.71 -14.22 1.85
N ALA A 90 -26.92 -14.57 2.89
CA ALA A 90 -25.47 -14.59 2.79
C ALA A 90 -24.96 -15.66 1.81
N VAL A 91 -25.54 -16.88 1.86
CA VAL A 91 -25.19 -17.97 0.95
C VAL A 91 -25.67 -17.66 -0.48
N ALA A 92 -26.88 -17.13 -0.65
CA ALA A 92 -27.37 -16.67 -1.95
C ALA A 92 -26.40 -15.61 -2.57
N LYS A 93 -25.86 -14.72 -1.72
CA LYS A 93 -24.87 -13.73 -2.14
C LYS A 93 -23.55 -14.36 -2.57
N MET A 94 -23.10 -15.43 -1.90
CA MET A 94 -21.91 -16.19 -2.31
C MET A 94 -22.09 -16.80 -3.71
N GLU A 95 -23.28 -17.37 -3.99
CA GLU A 95 -23.60 -17.93 -5.30
C GLU A 95 -23.68 -16.84 -6.38
N GLU A 96 -24.41 -15.75 -6.12
CA GLU A 96 -24.53 -14.63 -7.06
C GLU A 96 -23.19 -14.04 -7.46
N THR A 97 -22.26 -13.94 -6.51
CA THR A 97 -20.92 -13.36 -6.75
C THR A 97 -19.86 -14.41 -7.08
N ASN A 98 -20.23 -15.69 -7.16
CA ASN A 98 -19.34 -16.82 -7.40
C ASN A 98 -18.13 -16.82 -6.44
N THR A 99 -18.36 -16.54 -5.15
CA THR A 99 -17.32 -16.51 -4.13
C THR A 99 -17.49 -17.65 -3.15
N GLN A 100 -16.37 -18.23 -2.71
CA GLN A 100 -16.36 -19.28 -1.67
C GLN A 100 -16.23 -18.72 -0.26
N ILE A 101 -16.00 -17.42 -0.15
CA ILE A 101 -15.65 -16.73 1.09
C ILE A 101 -16.36 -15.37 1.11
N LEU A 102 -16.94 -15.05 2.24
CA LEU A 102 -17.69 -13.81 2.42
C LEU A 102 -17.36 -13.19 3.78
N PRO A 103 -16.62 -12.07 3.82
CA PRO A 103 -16.39 -11.34 5.05
C PRO A 103 -17.70 -10.78 5.63
N VAL A 104 -17.88 -11.01 6.93
CA VAL A 104 -19.00 -10.50 7.72
C VAL A 104 -18.54 -9.23 8.43
N VAL A 105 -19.32 -8.16 8.29
CA VAL A 105 -19.00 -6.84 8.85
C VAL A 105 -20.11 -6.31 9.74
N ASP A 106 -19.77 -5.39 10.65
CA ASP A 106 -20.78 -4.66 11.42
C ASP A 106 -21.43 -3.54 10.57
N THR A 107 -22.32 -2.77 11.19
CA THR A 107 -23.03 -1.63 10.56
C THR A 107 -22.09 -0.51 10.09
N HIS A 108 -20.83 -0.47 10.57
CA HIS A 108 -19.82 0.50 10.19
C HIS A 108 -18.83 -0.05 9.15
N GLY A 109 -19.05 -1.30 8.67
CA GLY A 109 -18.17 -1.96 7.72
C GLY A 109 -16.89 -2.57 8.32
N LYS A 110 -16.80 -2.68 9.66
CA LYS A 110 -15.66 -3.31 10.34
C LYS A 110 -15.80 -4.83 10.35
N TYR A 111 -14.69 -5.51 10.13
CA TYR A 111 -14.62 -6.97 10.13
C TYR A 111 -15.03 -7.59 11.45
N LYS A 112 -15.83 -8.66 11.39
CA LYS A 112 -16.31 -9.45 12.54
C LYS A 112 -15.99 -10.94 12.42
N ALA A 113 -16.24 -11.53 11.26
CA ALA A 113 -16.10 -12.97 11.04
C ALA A 113 -15.93 -13.27 9.54
N LEU A 114 -15.61 -14.52 9.22
CA LEU A 114 -15.50 -15.01 7.84
C LEU A 114 -16.50 -16.14 7.61
N LEU A 115 -17.47 -15.95 6.69
CA LEU A 115 -18.30 -17.04 6.22
C LEU A 115 -17.56 -17.77 5.10
N HIS A 116 -17.46 -19.08 5.20
CA HIS A 116 -16.94 -19.98 4.17
C HIS A 116 -17.68 -21.33 4.21
N TYR A 117 -17.63 -22.10 3.14
CA TYR A 117 -18.41 -23.34 3.03
C TYR A 117 -18.21 -24.32 4.18
N ASN A 118 -17.01 -24.47 4.72
CA ASN A 118 -16.76 -25.36 5.86
C ASN A 118 -17.44 -24.86 7.14
N ALA A 119 -17.45 -23.53 7.39
CA ALA A 119 -18.15 -22.95 8.54
C ALA A 119 -19.68 -23.13 8.37
N PHE A 120 -20.20 -22.86 7.18
CA PHE A 120 -21.59 -23.10 6.81
C PHE A 120 -21.99 -24.57 7.04
N ALA A 121 -21.27 -25.52 6.46
CA ALA A 121 -21.58 -26.95 6.57
C ALA A 121 -21.60 -27.43 8.03
N ARG A 122 -20.58 -27.07 8.82
CA ARG A 122 -20.51 -27.41 10.26
C ARG A 122 -21.70 -26.83 11.03
N SER A 123 -22.09 -25.60 10.76
CA SER A 123 -23.17 -24.93 11.47
C SER A 123 -24.52 -25.53 11.13
N VAL A 124 -24.76 -25.85 9.87
CA VAL A 124 -25.99 -26.54 9.43
C VAL A 124 -26.10 -27.93 10.05
N LEU A 125 -25.03 -28.73 9.99
CA LEU A 125 -25.00 -30.06 10.61
C LEU A 125 -25.26 -30.00 12.13
N LYS A 126 -24.76 -28.96 12.80
CA LYS A 126 -25.00 -28.77 14.23
C LYS A 126 -26.48 -28.50 14.56
N ILE A 127 -27.18 -27.72 13.72
CA ILE A 127 -28.58 -27.39 13.92
C ILE A 127 -29.49 -28.58 13.56
N LEU A 128 -29.17 -29.27 12.48
CA LEU A 128 -29.94 -30.44 11.99
C LEU A 128 -29.70 -31.71 12.79
N ASN A 129 -28.84 -31.69 13.83
CA ASN A 129 -28.61 -32.86 14.66
C ASN A 129 -29.86 -33.20 15.50
N PRO A 130 -30.58 -34.33 15.24
CA PRO A 130 -31.81 -34.66 15.90
C PRO A 130 -31.62 -35.01 17.40
N GLU A 131 -30.43 -35.36 17.80
CA GLU A 131 -30.12 -35.70 19.21
C GLU A 131 -29.99 -34.43 20.09
N LYS A 132 -29.75 -33.29 19.48
CA LYS A 132 -29.60 -32.00 20.14
C LYS A 132 -30.67 -31.07 19.61
N GLN A 133 -31.79 -30.94 20.33
CA GLN A 133 -32.81 -29.91 20.05
C GLN A 133 -32.16 -28.52 20.17
N THR A 134 -31.57 -28.05 19.07
CA THR A 134 -30.87 -26.76 19.05
C THR A 134 -31.89 -25.67 18.72
N ALA A 135 -32.10 -24.74 19.66
CA ALA A 135 -32.91 -23.57 19.38
C ALA A 135 -32.31 -22.71 18.28
N VAL A 136 -33.15 -22.24 17.35
CA VAL A 136 -32.73 -21.32 16.26
C VAL A 136 -32.65 -19.91 16.84
N LEU A 137 -31.55 -19.23 16.61
CA LEU A 137 -31.38 -17.80 16.86
C LEU A 137 -31.88 -17.03 15.64
N THR A 138 -32.91 -16.22 15.77
CA THR A 138 -33.52 -15.49 14.64
C THR A 138 -34.30 -14.27 15.12
N SER A 139 -34.95 -13.55 14.22
CA SER A 139 -35.97 -12.53 14.49
C SER A 139 -37.15 -12.71 13.55
N ILE A 140 -38.29 -12.08 13.85
CA ILE A 140 -39.46 -12.12 12.97
C ILE A 140 -39.14 -11.56 11.59
N ASP A 141 -38.36 -10.46 11.51
CA ASP A 141 -37.94 -9.87 10.25
C ASP A 141 -37.02 -10.81 9.46
N LEU A 142 -36.08 -11.50 10.11
CA LEU A 142 -35.22 -12.48 9.45
C LEU A 142 -36.02 -13.67 8.90
N ILE A 143 -37.02 -14.17 9.67
CA ILE A 143 -37.90 -15.23 9.20
C ILE A 143 -38.71 -14.73 8.00
N GLN A 144 -39.37 -13.57 8.14
CA GLN A 144 -40.16 -12.96 7.07
C GLN A 144 -39.37 -12.82 5.77
N ASN A 145 -38.17 -12.24 5.83
CA ASN A 145 -37.31 -12.00 4.68
C ASN A 145 -36.83 -13.33 4.06
N THR A 146 -36.43 -14.30 4.89
CA THR A 146 -35.92 -15.60 4.40
C THR A 146 -37.02 -16.43 3.73
N LEU A 147 -38.26 -16.39 4.28
CA LEU A 147 -39.42 -17.09 3.74
C LEU A 147 -40.13 -16.32 2.62
N ASN A 148 -39.77 -15.06 2.37
CA ASN A 148 -40.61 -14.15 1.60
C ASN A 148 -42.09 -14.19 2.08
N ALA A 149 -42.26 -14.24 3.40
CA ALA A 149 -43.54 -14.44 4.04
C ALA A 149 -44.37 -13.16 4.10
N GLN A 150 -45.68 -13.30 3.95
CA GLN A 150 -46.64 -12.21 4.18
C GLN A 150 -46.83 -12.00 5.67
N PRO A 151 -46.53 -10.82 6.25
CA PRO A 151 -46.80 -10.54 7.65
C PRO A 151 -48.29 -10.26 7.85
N ILE A 152 -48.88 -10.95 8.80
CA ILE A 152 -50.24 -10.69 9.27
C ILE A 152 -50.21 -9.87 10.57
N ILE A 153 -49.35 -10.28 11.51
CA ILE A 153 -49.08 -9.60 12.77
C ILE A 153 -47.59 -9.75 13.06
N THR A 154 -46.93 -8.65 13.41
CA THR A 154 -45.54 -8.66 13.83
C THR A 154 -45.37 -7.96 15.18
N CYS A 155 -44.71 -8.62 16.11
CA CYS A 155 -44.45 -8.12 17.45
C CYS A 155 -42.93 -8.17 17.69
N ASN A 156 -42.31 -7.03 18.04
CA ASN A 156 -40.87 -6.90 18.28
C ASN A 156 -40.03 -7.56 17.15
N SER A 157 -40.32 -7.16 15.92
CA SER A 157 -39.91 -7.89 14.72
C SER A 157 -38.40 -7.94 14.49
N ASP A 158 -37.66 -6.91 14.90
CA ASP A 158 -36.21 -6.75 14.79
C ASP A 158 -35.40 -7.42 15.92
N THR A 159 -36.04 -7.77 17.01
CA THR A 159 -35.38 -8.32 18.19
C THR A 159 -34.98 -9.78 17.96
N LEU A 160 -33.71 -10.09 18.18
CA LEU A 160 -33.19 -11.45 18.12
C LEU A 160 -33.66 -12.27 19.33
N PHE A 161 -34.11 -13.48 19.07
CA PHE A 161 -34.52 -14.44 20.08
C PHE A 161 -34.08 -15.88 19.74
N LYS A 162 -33.96 -16.72 20.76
CA LYS A 162 -33.75 -18.16 20.59
C LYS A 162 -35.08 -18.90 20.75
N SER A 163 -35.46 -19.68 19.75
CA SER A 163 -36.69 -20.45 19.76
C SER A 163 -36.50 -21.86 19.24
N SER A 164 -37.22 -22.82 19.87
CA SER A 164 -37.38 -24.14 19.28
C SER A 164 -38.51 -24.11 18.24
N MET A 165 -38.44 -24.95 17.25
CA MET A 165 -39.45 -25.10 16.22
C MET A 165 -40.34 -26.30 16.53
N LEU A 166 -41.65 -26.16 16.43
CA LEU A 166 -42.62 -27.23 16.57
C LEU A 166 -43.49 -27.27 15.31
N VAL A 167 -43.45 -28.39 14.60
CA VAL A 167 -44.36 -28.63 13.46
C VAL A 167 -45.65 -29.31 13.97
N ALA A 168 -46.79 -28.70 13.71
CA ALA A 168 -48.09 -29.22 14.10
C ALA A 168 -48.58 -30.35 13.17
N ALA A 169 -47.80 -31.44 13.10
CA ALA A 169 -48.09 -32.58 12.24
C ALA A 169 -48.94 -33.68 12.90
N SER A 170 -48.96 -33.74 14.23
CA SER A 170 -49.73 -34.73 14.98
C SER A 170 -51.19 -34.33 15.17
N ASP A 171 -52.02 -35.22 15.74
CA ASP A 171 -53.36 -34.88 16.17
C ASP A 171 -53.32 -33.78 17.26
N PHE A 172 -54.50 -33.16 17.49
CA PHE A 172 -54.58 -31.99 18.37
C PHE A 172 -54.17 -32.29 19.82
N ASN A 173 -54.56 -33.45 20.38
CA ASN A 173 -54.25 -33.81 21.77
C ASN A 173 -52.75 -34.07 21.95
N SER A 174 -52.17 -34.81 21.04
CA SER A 174 -50.70 -35.04 21.00
C SER A 174 -49.94 -33.73 20.84
N PHE A 175 -50.39 -32.85 19.95
CA PHE A 175 -49.79 -31.55 19.71
C PHE A 175 -49.82 -30.67 20.99
N THR A 176 -50.97 -30.55 21.66
CA THR A 176 -51.09 -29.76 22.87
C THR A 176 -50.23 -30.31 24.01
N THR A 177 -50.10 -31.62 24.12
CA THR A 177 -49.20 -32.28 25.09
C THR A 177 -47.74 -31.88 24.83
N ILE A 178 -47.31 -31.95 23.60
CA ILE A 178 -45.94 -31.56 23.20
C ILE A 178 -45.71 -30.07 23.44
N LEU A 179 -46.63 -29.18 23.02
CA LEU A 179 -46.50 -27.74 23.21
C LEU A 179 -46.37 -27.39 24.69
N ASN A 180 -47.20 -27.99 25.56
CA ASN A 180 -47.19 -27.74 27.00
C ASN A 180 -45.92 -28.24 27.72
N SER A 181 -45.14 -29.12 27.10
CA SER A 181 -43.85 -29.53 27.62
C SER A 181 -42.73 -28.49 27.41
N HIS A 182 -43.00 -27.44 26.65
CA HIS A 182 -42.08 -26.37 26.34
C HIS A 182 -42.56 -25.02 26.90
N LYS A 183 -41.67 -24.05 27.02
CA LYS A 183 -42.04 -22.67 27.29
C LYS A 183 -42.59 -22.04 26.01
N SER A 184 -43.88 -21.75 25.99
CA SER A 184 -44.61 -21.25 24.81
C SER A 184 -43.95 -20.01 24.19
N GLU A 185 -43.46 -19.08 25.00
CA GLU A 185 -42.76 -17.86 24.59
C GLU A 185 -41.47 -18.10 23.80
N ASN A 186 -40.92 -19.33 23.83
CA ASN A 186 -39.73 -19.75 23.13
C ASN A 186 -40.04 -20.72 21.98
N LEU A 187 -41.28 -20.73 21.49
CA LEU A 187 -41.69 -21.63 20.40
C LEU A 187 -42.09 -20.84 19.15
N ILE A 188 -41.61 -21.31 18.02
CA ILE A 188 -42.13 -21.03 16.69
C ILE A 188 -42.93 -22.25 16.26
N VAL A 189 -44.24 -22.07 16.04
CA VAL A 189 -45.12 -23.15 15.59
C VAL A 189 -45.35 -23.03 14.10
N ILE A 190 -45.14 -24.13 13.37
CA ILE A 190 -45.37 -24.24 11.92
C ILE A 190 -46.63 -25.09 11.72
N ALA A 191 -47.65 -24.52 11.08
CA ALA A 191 -48.91 -25.18 10.87
C ALA A 191 -49.51 -24.83 9.50
N GLY A 192 -50.34 -25.71 8.94
CA GLY A 192 -51.14 -25.41 7.75
C GLY A 192 -52.42 -24.64 8.12
N ASP A 193 -53.59 -25.06 7.55
CA ASP A 193 -54.89 -24.43 7.69
C ASP A 193 -55.68 -24.88 8.95
N ARG A 194 -54.97 -25.26 10.00
CA ARG A 194 -55.53 -25.80 11.24
C ARG A 194 -55.97 -24.72 12.23
N LYS A 195 -57.20 -24.30 12.15
CA LYS A 195 -57.76 -23.25 13.03
C LYS A 195 -57.67 -23.60 14.51
N ASP A 196 -57.91 -24.87 14.89
CA ASP A 196 -57.80 -25.42 16.26
C ASP A 196 -56.37 -25.17 16.84
N VAL A 197 -55.37 -25.46 16.04
CA VAL A 197 -53.96 -25.25 16.39
C VAL A 197 -53.64 -23.76 16.49
N HIS A 198 -54.11 -22.94 15.55
CA HIS A 198 -53.85 -21.50 15.58
C HIS A 198 -54.43 -20.85 16.84
N GLU A 199 -55.67 -21.17 17.18
CA GLU A 199 -56.33 -20.65 18.37
C GLU A 199 -55.61 -21.06 19.66
N TYR A 200 -55.25 -22.34 19.79
CA TYR A 200 -54.53 -22.83 20.96
C TYR A 200 -53.14 -22.20 21.10
N CYS A 201 -52.39 -22.03 20.00
CA CYS A 201 -51.09 -21.37 20.01
C CYS A 201 -51.19 -19.91 20.44
N ILE A 202 -52.21 -19.18 19.97
CA ILE A 202 -52.47 -17.78 20.37
C ILE A 202 -52.78 -17.71 21.87
N GLU A 203 -53.66 -18.58 22.38
CA GLU A 203 -54.01 -18.60 23.79
C GLU A 203 -52.82 -18.94 24.69
N SER A 204 -51.99 -19.87 24.25
CA SER A 204 -50.76 -20.27 24.93
C SER A 204 -49.63 -19.23 24.86
N GLY A 205 -49.72 -18.20 24.01
CA GLY A 205 -48.75 -17.12 23.88
C GLY A 205 -47.42 -17.58 23.26
N VAL A 206 -47.48 -18.36 22.18
CA VAL A 206 -46.25 -18.74 21.45
C VAL A 206 -45.57 -17.52 20.84
N ARG A 207 -44.24 -17.59 20.56
CA ARG A 207 -43.48 -16.49 19.97
C ARG A 207 -43.99 -16.12 18.58
N ALA A 208 -44.20 -17.13 17.74
CA ALA A 208 -44.71 -16.94 16.38
C ALA A 208 -45.45 -18.17 15.86
N ILE A 209 -46.41 -17.93 15.00
CA ILE A 209 -47.08 -18.92 14.17
C ILE A 209 -46.71 -18.67 12.71
N ILE A 210 -46.19 -19.68 12.03
CA ILE A 210 -45.90 -19.64 10.59
C ILE A 210 -46.92 -20.53 9.89
N ILE A 211 -47.85 -19.89 9.19
CA ILE A 211 -48.89 -20.58 8.41
C ILE A 211 -48.34 -20.91 7.04
N THR A 212 -48.33 -22.18 6.65
CA THR A 212 -47.69 -22.67 5.42
C THR A 212 -48.67 -22.75 4.23
N ALA A 213 -48.11 -22.93 3.03
CA ALA A 213 -48.82 -23.10 1.75
C ALA A 213 -49.77 -21.94 1.38
N GLY A 214 -49.49 -20.74 1.87
CA GLY A 214 -50.32 -19.55 1.59
C GLY A 214 -51.69 -19.52 2.29
N PHE A 215 -51.97 -20.45 3.21
CA PHE A 215 -53.19 -20.38 4.00
C PHE A 215 -53.21 -19.16 4.92
N MET A 216 -54.40 -18.68 5.26
CA MET A 216 -54.55 -17.44 6.02
C MET A 216 -55.04 -17.69 7.42
N LEU A 217 -54.70 -16.80 8.34
CA LEU A 217 -55.24 -16.76 9.68
C LEU A 217 -56.75 -16.41 9.63
N ASP A 218 -57.57 -17.15 10.40
CA ASP A 218 -58.99 -16.79 10.59
C ASP A 218 -59.11 -15.37 11.14
N LYS A 219 -59.98 -14.55 10.54
CA LYS A 219 -60.17 -13.15 10.92
C LYS A 219 -60.52 -12.96 12.40
N SER A 220 -61.26 -13.91 12.99
CA SER A 220 -61.65 -13.86 14.41
C SER A 220 -60.46 -14.00 15.37
N LEU A 221 -59.35 -14.55 14.93
CA LEU A 221 -58.16 -14.79 15.75
C LEU A 221 -57.16 -13.63 15.69
N ARG A 222 -57.32 -12.71 14.75
CA ARG A 222 -56.34 -11.64 14.54
C ARG A 222 -56.19 -10.72 15.76
N GLU A 223 -57.33 -10.20 16.29
CA GLU A 223 -57.30 -9.33 17.47
C GLU A 223 -56.78 -10.05 18.72
N LYS A 224 -57.08 -11.36 18.85
CA LYS A 224 -56.58 -12.18 19.96
C LYS A 224 -55.05 -12.28 19.90
N ALA A 225 -54.49 -12.53 18.70
CA ALA A 225 -53.06 -12.66 18.50
C ALA A 225 -52.31 -11.33 18.77
N GLU A 226 -52.86 -10.19 18.32
CA GLU A 226 -52.29 -8.86 18.63
C GLU A 226 -52.27 -8.59 20.15
N LYS A 227 -53.39 -8.85 20.86
CA LYS A 227 -53.46 -8.66 22.30
C LYS A 227 -52.52 -9.56 23.09
N LYS A 228 -52.22 -10.75 22.58
CA LYS A 228 -51.31 -11.73 23.19
C LYS A 228 -49.84 -11.52 22.77
N GLY A 229 -49.55 -10.63 21.84
CA GLY A 229 -48.20 -10.40 21.33
C GLY A 229 -47.62 -11.56 20.51
N VAL A 230 -48.49 -12.35 19.87
CA VAL A 230 -48.10 -13.50 19.03
C VAL A 230 -47.91 -13.03 17.59
N SER A 231 -46.72 -13.18 17.04
CA SER A 231 -46.47 -12.88 15.64
C SER A 231 -47.04 -13.95 14.72
N VAL A 232 -47.64 -13.55 13.59
CA VAL A 232 -48.20 -14.47 12.60
C VAL A 232 -47.71 -14.08 11.21
N LEU A 233 -47.02 -15.03 10.57
CA LEU A 233 -46.53 -14.92 9.20
C LEU A 233 -47.15 -16.00 8.32
N VAL A 234 -47.40 -15.68 7.06
CA VAL A 234 -47.85 -16.63 6.05
C VAL A 234 -46.71 -16.94 5.06
N SER A 235 -46.25 -18.18 5.08
CA SER A 235 -45.25 -18.68 4.15
C SER A 235 -45.89 -19.18 2.86
N PRO A 236 -45.40 -18.83 1.69
CA PRO A 236 -45.88 -19.39 0.42
C PRO A 236 -45.46 -20.86 0.20
N TYR A 237 -44.55 -21.36 1.01
CA TYR A 237 -43.94 -22.69 0.87
C TYR A 237 -44.70 -23.74 1.70
N ASP A 238 -44.47 -25.02 1.36
CA ASP A 238 -44.92 -26.15 2.17
C ASP A 238 -44.26 -26.19 3.56
N THR A 239 -44.77 -27.07 4.43
CA THR A 239 -44.30 -27.17 5.81
C THR A 239 -42.82 -27.57 5.93
N SER A 240 -42.35 -28.47 5.08
CA SER A 240 -40.96 -28.95 5.13
C SER A 240 -39.98 -27.86 4.69
N SER A 241 -40.26 -27.23 3.56
CA SER A 241 -39.46 -26.11 3.03
C SER A 241 -39.48 -24.92 4.00
N THR A 242 -40.64 -24.59 4.60
CA THR A 242 -40.75 -23.54 5.60
C THR A 242 -39.87 -23.82 6.82
N ALA A 243 -39.94 -25.06 7.38
CA ALA A 243 -39.11 -25.44 8.52
C ALA A 243 -37.61 -25.33 8.22
N MET A 244 -37.17 -25.81 7.05
CA MET A 244 -35.78 -25.69 6.63
C MET A 244 -35.33 -24.22 6.49
N LEU A 245 -36.11 -23.38 5.85
CA LEU A 245 -35.76 -21.97 5.64
C LEU A 245 -35.73 -21.18 6.94
N ILE A 246 -36.56 -21.52 7.96
CA ILE A 246 -36.48 -20.89 9.29
C ILE A 246 -35.09 -21.16 9.92
N VAL A 247 -34.52 -22.35 9.74
CA VAL A 247 -33.16 -22.63 10.21
C VAL A 247 -32.14 -21.68 9.58
N TYR A 248 -32.31 -21.39 8.28
CA TYR A 248 -31.42 -20.49 7.55
C TYR A 248 -31.74 -19.00 7.75
N SER A 249 -32.77 -18.65 8.51
CA SER A 249 -33.06 -17.27 8.90
C SER A 249 -32.12 -16.76 10.01
N THR A 250 -31.27 -17.63 10.55
CA THR A 250 -30.28 -17.29 11.57
C THR A 250 -29.31 -16.21 11.05
N PRO A 251 -28.92 -15.21 11.87
CA PRO A 251 -27.91 -14.23 11.51
C PRO A 251 -26.58 -14.89 11.16
N VAL A 252 -25.97 -14.43 10.08
CA VAL A 252 -24.70 -14.99 9.58
C VAL A 252 -23.57 -14.91 10.61
N SER A 253 -23.59 -13.90 11.48
CA SER A 253 -22.58 -13.73 12.55
C SER A 253 -22.54 -14.90 13.53
N SER A 254 -23.66 -15.61 13.75
CA SER A 254 -23.72 -16.76 14.64
C SER A 254 -23.19 -18.06 14.03
N MET A 255 -22.96 -18.06 12.72
CA MET A 255 -22.57 -19.23 11.92
C MET A 255 -21.18 -19.07 11.29
N ALA A 256 -20.71 -17.83 11.09
CA ALA A 256 -19.44 -17.53 10.50
C ALA A 256 -18.27 -17.85 11.45
N ASP A 257 -17.11 -18.09 10.87
CA ASP A 257 -15.87 -18.35 11.60
C ASP A 257 -15.31 -17.05 12.20
N THR A 258 -15.28 -16.96 13.52
CA THR A 258 -14.69 -15.84 14.27
C THR A 258 -13.22 -16.03 14.59
N SER A 259 -12.64 -17.19 14.29
CA SER A 259 -11.23 -17.49 14.54
C SER A 259 -10.31 -16.95 13.45
N SER A 260 -10.86 -16.60 12.30
CA SER A 260 -10.12 -16.05 11.15
C SER A 260 -9.61 -14.65 11.46
N ILE A 261 -8.29 -14.50 11.63
CA ILE A 261 -7.65 -13.24 12.00
C ILE A 261 -7.48 -12.37 10.75
N PRO A 262 -7.93 -11.11 10.74
CA PRO A 262 -7.70 -10.22 9.61
C PRO A 262 -6.23 -9.79 9.52
N VAL A 263 -5.76 -9.58 8.29
CA VAL A 263 -4.42 -9.08 7.99
C VAL A 263 -4.50 -7.70 7.33
N LYS A 264 -3.41 -6.93 7.36
CA LYS A 264 -3.33 -5.63 6.70
C LYS A 264 -2.80 -5.77 5.27
N GLY A 265 -3.20 -4.84 4.40
CA GLY A 265 -2.65 -4.75 3.05
C GLY A 265 -1.12 -4.54 3.03
N THR A 266 -0.58 -3.93 4.08
CA THR A 266 0.87 -3.70 4.28
C THR A 266 1.64 -4.90 4.85
N ASP A 267 0.96 -5.93 5.33
CA ASP A 267 1.63 -7.13 5.84
C ASP A 267 2.37 -7.87 4.71
N THR A 268 3.60 -8.31 4.98
CA THR A 268 4.41 -9.03 4.00
C THR A 268 3.90 -10.45 3.77
N LEU A 269 4.13 -11.00 2.58
CA LEU A 269 3.78 -12.39 2.28
C LEU A 269 4.46 -13.38 3.23
N ARG A 270 5.66 -13.07 3.70
CA ARG A 270 6.37 -13.88 4.70
C ARG A 270 5.57 -14.03 5.99
N LYS A 271 4.90 -12.96 6.42
CA LYS A 271 4.05 -12.95 7.63
C LYS A 271 2.75 -13.70 7.42
N ILE A 272 2.09 -13.53 6.27
CA ILE A 272 0.74 -14.08 6.07
C ILE A 272 0.70 -15.53 5.58
N LYS A 273 1.75 -16.04 4.91
CA LYS A 273 1.78 -17.42 4.41
C LYS A 273 1.50 -18.47 5.49
N PRO A 274 2.11 -18.44 6.70
CA PRO A 274 1.75 -19.37 7.77
C PRO A 274 0.29 -19.26 8.19
N LEU A 275 -0.25 -18.02 8.31
CA LEU A 275 -1.64 -17.78 8.70
C LEU A 275 -2.64 -18.31 7.67
N LEU A 276 -2.31 -18.17 6.37
CA LEU A 276 -3.11 -18.78 5.29
C LEU A 276 -3.14 -20.30 5.39
N ALA A 277 -2.00 -20.92 5.64
CA ALA A 277 -1.88 -22.38 5.77
C ALA A 277 -2.65 -22.93 6.96
N GLU A 278 -2.75 -22.19 8.07
CA GLU A 278 -3.49 -22.56 9.27
C GLU A 278 -4.98 -22.26 9.18
N SER A 279 -5.38 -21.33 8.30
CA SER A 279 -6.79 -20.93 8.13
C SER A 279 -7.63 -22.08 7.56
N PRO A 280 -8.80 -22.40 8.18
CA PRO A 280 -9.68 -23.45 7.66
C PRO A 280 -10.23 -23.17 6.27
N SER A 281 -10.30 -21.90 5.87
CA SER A 281 -10.76 -21.44 4.55
C SER A 281 -9.61 -21.32 3.54
N ARG A 282 -8.34 -21.45 3.95
CA ARG A 282 -7.16 -21.11 3.14
C ARG A 282 -7.21 -19.69 2.58
N ALA A 283 -7.86 -18.80 3.33
CA ALA A 283 -8.01 -17.39 2.98
C ALA A 283 -8.09 -16.53 4.23
N LEU A 284 -7.72 -15.26 4.10
CA LEU A 284 -7.75 -14.27 5.18
C LEU A 284 -8.42 -12.99 4.69
N PRO A 285 -9.26 -12.36 5.51
CA PRO A 285 -9.78 -11.03 5.23
C PRO A 285 -8.66 -9.99 5.33
N VAL A 286 -8.66 -9.04 4.41
CA VAL A 286 -7.71 -7.92 4.41
C VAL A 286 -8.43 -6.66 4.83
N VAL A 287 -7.87 -5.95 5.81
CA VAL A 287 -8.48 -4.75 6.40
C VAL A 287 -7.54 -3.54 6.32
N ASP A 288 -8.13 -2.35 6.39
CA ASP A 288 -7.42 -1.09 6.57
C ASP A 288 -7.10 -0.83 8.06
N ASP A 289 -6.49 0.32 8.36
CA ASP A 289 -6.15 0.72 9.73
C ASP A 289 -7.36 0.94 10.65
N ASN A 290 -8.55 1.14 10.08
CA ASN A 290 -9.81 1.27 10.80
C ASN A 290 -10.56 -0.06 10.95
N ASN A 291 -9.92 -1.19 10.61
CA ASN A 291 -10.51 -2.53 10.57
C ASN A 291 -11.67 -2.69 9.57
N LYS A 292 -11.75 -1.84 8.54
CA LYS A 292 -12.70 -2.01 7.43
C LYS A 292 -12.14 -2.99 6.41
N VAL A 293 -13.00 -3.86 5.90
CA VAL A 293 -12.60 -4.85 4.88
C VAL A 293 -12.32 -4.14 3.56
N ILE A 294 -11.11 -4.36 3.02
CA ILE A 294 -10.65 -3.83 1.74
C ILE A 294 -10.44 -4.93 0.69
N GLY A 295 -10.43 -6.20 1.11
CA GLY A 295 -10.26 -7.34 0.21
C GLY A 295 -10.19 -8.66 0.95
N VAL A 296 -9.87 -9.70 0.20
CA VAL A 296 -9.54 -11.04 0.71
C VAL A 296 -8.29 -11.52 0.02
N ILE A 297 -7.43 -12.26 0.71
CA ILE A 297 -6.30 -12.97 0.14
C ILE A 297 -6.41 -14.46 0.42
N SER A 298 -6.18 -15.27 -0.61
CA SER A 298 -6.22 -16.74 -0.54
C SER A 298 -4.89 -17.35 -1.00
N GLU A 299 -4.70 -18.64 -0.75
CA GLU A 299 -3.54 -19.37 -1.29
C GLU A 299 -3.51 -19.33 -2.84
N ASN A 300 -4.68 -19.32 -3.50
CA ASN A 300 -4.76 -19.23 -4.94
C ASN A 300 -4.25 -17.88 -5.48
N ASP A 301 -4.46 -16.78 -4.75
CA ASP A 301 -3.97 -15.46 -5.16
C ASP A 301 -2.43 -15.43 -5.20
N LEU A 302 -1.76 -16.25 -4.38
CA LEU A 302 -0.30 -16.35 -4.36
C LEU A 302 0.30 -17.16 -5.54
N LEU A 303 -0.54 -17.86 -6.30
CA LEU A 303 -0.14 -18.57 -7.52
C LEU A 303 -0.15 -17.66 -8.75
N HIS A 304 -0.79 -16.51 -8.65
CA HIS A 304 -0.85 -15.50 -9.70
C HIS A 304 0.30 -14.50 -9.56
N GLU A 305 0.60 -13.81 -10.66
CA GLU A 305 1.51 -12.68 -10.63
C GLU A 305 0.95 -11.56 -9.75
N ALA A 306 1.85 -10.81 -9.12
CA ALA A 306 1.47 -9.62 -8.37
C ALA A 306 0.70 -8.62 -9.24
N ASN A 307 -0.24 -7.91 -8.64
CA ASN A 307 -0.97 -6.81 -9.29
C ASN A 307 -0.13 -5.52 -9.43
N VAL A 308 1.19 -5.69 -9.46
CA VAL A 308 2.18 -4.62 -9.54
C VAL A 308 3.18 -4.95 -10.63
N GLU A 309 3.50 -3.95 -11.44
CA GLU A 309 4.59 -3.96 -12.43
C GLU A 309 5.41 -2.68 -12.28
N THR A 310 6.58 -2.65 -12.88
CA THR A 310 7.50 -1.52 -12.72
C THR A 310 8.03 -1.03 -14.06
N ILE A 311 8.30 0.25 -14.10
CA ILE A 311 9.09 0.93 -15.13
C ILE A 311 10.24 1.61 -14.41
N LEU A 312 11.45 1.37 -14.85
CA LEU A 312 12.64 1.98 -14.29
C LEU A 312 13.00 3.23 -15.10
N VAL A 313 13.30 4.31 -14.40
CA VAL A 313 13.84 5.54 -15.02
C VAL A 313 15.13 5.91 -14.31
N ASP A 314 16.09 6.39 -15.10
CA ASP A 314 17.36 6.93 -14.60
C ASP A 314 18.26 5.90 -13.88
N HIS A 315 18.07 4.64 -14.18
CA HIS A 315 18.96 3.53 -13.80
C HIS A 315 18.56 2.25 -14.51
N ASN A 316 19.55 1.35 -14.70
CA ASN A 316 19.35 0.04 -15.30
C ASN A 316 20.09 -1.07 -14.54
N GLU A 317 20.48 -0.85 -13.29
CA GLU A 317 21.14 -1.84 -12.44
C GLU A 317 20.28 -2.15 -11.20
N LEU A 318 20.08 -3.44 -10.89
CA LEU A 318 19.31 -3.86 -9.69
C LEU A 318 19.93 -3.36 -8.39
N SER A 319 21.24 -3.18 -8.34
CA SER A 319 21.97 -2.62 -7.20
C SER A 319 21.57 -1.18 -6.85
N GLN A 320 21.07 -0.44 -7.84
CA GLN A 320 20.60 0.93 -7.68
C GLN A 320 19.08 1.02 -7.50
N ALA A 321 18.36 -0.05 -7.82
CA ALA A 321 16.91 -0.09 -7.75
C ALA A 321 16.39 -0.17 -6.31
N VAL A 322 15.10 0.05 -6.17
CA VAL A 322 14.37 -0.13 -4.90
C VAL A 322 14.42 -1.60 -4.44
N ASP A 323 14.55 -1.83 -3.15
CA ASP A 323 14.62 -3.17 -2.59
C ASP A 323 13.35 -3.97 -2.92
N GLY A 324 13.51 -5.22 -3.37
CA GLY A 324 12.41 -6.13 -3.72
C GLY A 324 11.90 -5.99 -5.16
N ILE A 325 12.53 -5.19 -6.01
CA ILE A 325 12.16 -5.01 -7.43
C ILE A 325 12.20 -6.32 -8.22
N ASP A 326 13.10 -7.22 -7.86
CA ASP A 326 13.30 -8.54 -8.47
C ASP A 326 12.09 -9.48 -8.37
N ASN A 327 11.13 -9.14 -7.51
CA ASN A 327 9.87 -9.89 -7.38
C ASN A 327 8.84 -9.54 -8.48
N TYR A 328 9.05 -8.48 -9.25
CA TYR A 328 8.07 -7.93 -10.20
C TYR A 328 8.58 -7.89 -11.61
N ASN A 329 7.63 -7.82 -12.57
CA ASN A 329 7.98 -7.64 -13.96
C ASN A 329 8.34 -6.17 -14.23
N ILE A 330 9.52 -5.97 -14.82
CA ILE A 330 9.94 -4.70 -15.36
C ILE A 330 9.37 -4.62 -16.79
N ARG A 331 8.60 -3.58 -17.09
CA ARG A 331 7.99 -3.35 -18.39
C ARG A 331 8.87 -2.55 -19.32
N GLU A 332 9.50 -1.52 -18.77
CA GLU A 332 10.29 -0.57 -19.53
C GLU A 332 11.46 -0.08 -18.68
N ILE A 333 12.55 0.27 -19.34
CA ILE A 333 13.71 0.95 -18.77
C ILE A 333 14.04 2.14 -19.67
N ILE A 334 14.16 3.33 -19.05
CA ILE A 334 14.55 4.57 -19.74
C ILE A 334 15.71 5.17 -18.97
N ASP A 335 16.87 5.20 -19.59
CA ASP A 335 18.11 5.52 -18.90
C ASP A 335 19.15 6.12 -19.84
N HIS A 336 20.12 6.85 -19.29
CA HIS A 336 21.24 7.43 -19.99
C HIS A 336 22.61 6.94 -19.47
N HIS A 337 22.61 6.11 -18.45
CA HIS A 337 23.82 5.53 -17.86
C HIS A 337 24.37 4.37 -18.71
N ARG A 338 25.59 3.93 -18.38
CA ARG A 338 26.12 2.69 -18.95
C ARG A 338 25.17 1.53 -18.69
N VAL A 339 25.08 0.62 -19.63
CA VAL A 339 24.25 -0.58 -19.49
C VAL A 339 24.88 -1.53 -18.48
N GLY A 340 24.14 -1.83 -17.44
CA GLY A 340 24.50 -2.82 -16.42
C GLY A 340 23.94 -4.21 -16.72
N SER A 341 24.11 -5.14 -15.78
CA SER A 341 23.58 -6.49 -15.89
C SER A 341 22.16 -6.54 -15.31
N ILE A 342 21.13 -6.32 -16.13
CA ILE A 342 19.75 -6.56 -15.75
C ILE A 342 19.19 -7.76 -16.53
N ILE A 343 18.49 -8.66 -15.83
CA ILE A 343 17.86 -9.82 -16.44
C ILE A 343 16.34 -9.65 -16.25
N THR A 344 15.61 -9.69 -17.36
CA THR A 344 14.13 -9.62 -17.35
C THR A 344 13.55 -10.96 -17.76
N LYS A 345 12.35 -11.28 -17.21
CA LYS A 345 11.64 -12.53 -17.51
C LYS A 345 10.96 -12.48 -18.88
N GLU A 346 10.60 -11.29 -19.33
CA GLU A 346 9.88 -11.02 -20.57
C GLU A 346 10.61 -9.98 -21.40
N PRO A 347 10.37 -9.90 -22.72
CA PRO A 347 10.84 -8.80 -23.54
C PRO A 347 10.31 -7.46 -23.02
N ILE A 348 11.17 -6.45 -22.95
CA ILE A 348 10.83 -5.12 -22.43
C ILE A 348 11.17 -4.03 -23.46
N THR A 349 10.59 -2.85 -23.28
CA THR A 349 11.11 -1.64 -23.94
C THR A 349 12.33 -1.14 -23.18
N PHE A 350 13.48 -1.09 -23.83
CA PHE A 350 14.70 -0.58 -23.25
C PHE A 350 15.23 0.59 -24.08
N ILE A 351 15.15 1.81 -23.54
CA ILE A 351 15.62 3.04 -24.14
C ILE A 351 16.85 3.50 -23.37
N ASN A 352 17.99 3.38 -23.99
CA ASN A 352 19.24 3.92 -23.46
C ASN A 352 19.95 4.71 -24.57
N LYS A 353 20.26 5.98 -24.30
CA LYS A 353 20.98 6.85 -25.22
C LYS A 353 22.03 7.64 -24.43
N PRO A 354 23.21 7.90 -25.03
CA PRO A 354 24.27 8.67 -24.39
C PRO A 354 23.93 10.18 -24.41
N VAL A 355 23.08 10.60 -23.48
CA VAL A 355 22.71 12.01 -23.23
C VAL A 355 23.09 12.40 -21.81
N GLY A 356 22.95 13.66 -21.45
CA GLY A 356 23.34 14.20 -20.15
C GLY A 356 22.31 13.94 -19.04
N ALA A 357 21.04 13.65 -19.40
CA ALA A 357 19.96 13.45 -18.43
C ALA A 357 18.84 12.56 -18.99
N THR A 358 18.21 11.77 -18.14
CA THR A 358 17.00 10.98 -18.49
C THR A 358 15.82 11.89 -18.84
N SER A 359 15.71 13.06 -18.22
CA SER A 359 14.71 14.10 -18.57
C SER A 359 14.77 14.51 -20.04
N THR A 360 15.95 14.50 -20.67
CA THR A 360 16.12 14.71 -22.12
C THR A 360 15.40 13.62 -22.93
N LEU A 361 15.56 12.36 -22.53
CA LEU A 361 14.89 11.23 -23.19
C LEU A 361 13.38 11.30 -23.06
N ILE A 362 12.88 11.61 -21.88
CA ILE A 362 11.44 11.72 -21.62
C ILE A 362 10.82 12.88 -22.40
N THR A 363 11.51 14.02 -22.48
CA THR A 363 11.06 15.15 -23.33
C THR A 363 10.92 14.71 -24.79
N ASN A 364 11.90 13.96 -25.31
CA ASN A 364 11.84 13.44 -26.67
C ASN A 364 10.72 12.41 -26.85
N LEU A 365 10.40 11.59 -25.84
CA LEU A 365 9.26 10.67 -25.87
C LEU A 365 7.92 11.41 -25.95
N PHE A 366 7.74 12.58 -25.31
CA PHE A 366 6.58 13.44 -25.52
C PHE A 366 6.45 13.88 -26.98
N ARG A 367 7.59 14.31 -27.60
CA ARG A 367 7.63 14.76 -28.99
C ARG A 367 7.36 13.63 -29.98
N GLU A 368 7.98 12.47 -29.79
CA GLU A 368 7.79 11.26 -30.62
C GLU A 368 6.31 10.78 -30.61
N ASN A 369 5.67 10.83 -29.43
CA ASN A 369 4.26 10.47 -29.29
C ASN A 369 3.30 11.61 -29.68
N ARG A 370 3.80 12.79 -30.10
CA ARG A 370 3.02 13.97 -30.48
C ARG A 370 2.04 14.43 -29.37
N ILE A 371 2.41 14.24 -28.12
CA ILE A 371 1.65 14.68 -26.96
C ILE A 371 2.11 16.08 -26.57
N PRO A 372 1.21 17.08 -26.51
CA PRO A 372 1.57 18.41 -26.03
C PRO A 372 2.12 18.35 -24.60
N LEU A 373 3.29 18.93 -24.39
CA LEU A 373 3.94 18.92 -23.08
C LEU A 373 3.30 19.99 -22.18
N PRO A 374 2.66 19.62 -21.05
CA PRO A 374 2.12 20.60 -20.10
C PRO A 374 3.25 21.49 -19.55
N LYS A 375 2.95 22.77 -19.32
CA LYS A 375 3.97 23.77 -18.95
C LYS A 375 4.68 23.44 -17.62
N ASP A 376 3.94 22.95 -16.64
CA ASP A 376 4.44 22.51 -15.35
C ASP A 376 5.42 21.32 -15.49
N ILE A 377 5.07 20.33 -16.32
CA ILE A 377 5.93 19.18 -16.62
C ILE A 377 7.15 19.60 -17.43
N ALA A 378 6.99 20.50 -18.41
CA ALA A 378 8.12 21.05 -19.14
C ALA A 378 9.12 21.77 -18.22
N SER A 379 8.59 22.50 -17.22
CA SER A 379 9.42 23.22 -16.24
C SER A 379 10.26 22.29 -15.38
N ILE A 380 9.66 21.22 -14.86
CA ILE A 380 10.42 20.24 -14.05
C ILE A 380 11.41 19.45 -14.91
N LEU A 381 11.06 19.06 -16.14
CA LEU A 381 11.99 18.40 -17.08
C LEU A 381 13.20 19.28 -17.39
N LEU A 382 13.00 20.60 -17.62
CA LEU A 382 14.11 21.53 -17.78
C LEU A 382 15.02 21.52 -16.53
N CYS A 383 14.44 21.52 -15.33
CA CYS A 383 15.22 21.44 -14.10
C CYS A 383 16.01 20.13 -13.98
N GLY A 384 15.44 18.99 -14.37
CA GLY A 384 16.15 17.69 -14.41
C GLY A 384 17.39 17.76 -15.32
N ILE A 385 17.23 18.26 -16.54
CA ILE A 385 18.37 18.44 -17.48
C ILE A 385 19.42 19.36 -16.87
N LEU A 386 19.04 20.52 -16.35
CA LEU A 386 20.00 21.49 -15.80
C LEU A 386 20.72 20.97 -14.55
N SER A 387 20.06 20.14 -13.74
CA SER A 387 20.68 19.50 -12.59
C SER A 387 21.78 18.52 -13.01
N ASP A 388 21.47 17.56 -13.87
CA ASP A 388 22.42 16.49 -14.26
C ASP A 388 23.54 16.97 -15.18
N THR A 389 23.28 18.00 -15.96
CA THR A 389 24.27 18.59 -16.88
C THR A 389 25.04 19.75 -16.26
N LEU A 390 24.88 20.06 -14.98
CA LEU A 390 25.49 21.23 -14.33
C LEU A 390 25.28 22.50 -15.16
N ILE A 391 24.00 22.80 -15.46
CA ILE A 391 23.60 23.94 -16.30
C ILE A 391 24.26 23.88 -17.71
N LEU A 392 24.24 22.68 -18.31
CA LEU A 392 24.81 22.39 -19.63
C LEU A 392 26.36 22.55 -19.71
N GLN A 393 27.05 22.49 -18.55
CA GLN A 393 28.51 22.62 -18.46
C GLN A 393 29.23 21.29 -18.16
N SER A 394 28.50 20.24 -17.86
CA SER A 394 29.09 18.93 -17.58
C SER A 394 29.75 18.33 -18.81
N ALA A 395 30.81 17.56 -18.62
CA ALA A 395 31.46 16.78 -19.69
C ALA A 395 30.53 15.70 -20.28
N THR A 396 29.44 15.38 -19.63
CA THR A 396 28.39 14.45 -20.11
C THR A 396 27.31 15.14 -20.95
N THR A 397 27.29 16.46 -21.00
CA THR A 397 26.33 17.24 -21.78
C THR A 397 26.51 17.00 -23.26
N THR A 398 25.42 16.75 -23.96
CA THR A 398 25.41 16.56 -25.42
C THR A 398 24.64 17.68 -26.13
N GLU A 399 24.79 17.77 -27.46
CA GLU A 399 24.00 18.72 -28.27
C GLU A 399 22.49 18.47 -28.11
N ILE A 400 22.07 17.20 -27.92
CA ILE A 400 20.68 16.82 -27.72
C ILE A 400 20.14 17.42 -26.42
N ASP A 401 20.93 17.49 -25.36
CA ASP A 401 20.54 18.10 -24.08
C ASP A 401 20.35 19.61 -24.24
N ILE A 402 21.26 20.26 -24.95
CA ILE A 402 21.23 21.71 -25.24
C ILE A 402 19.94 22.05 -26.04
N GLU A 403 19.73 21.36 -27.16
CA GLU A 403 18.53 21.56 -28.00
C GLU A 403 17.22 21.29 -27.21
N THR A 404 17.23 20.27 -26.36
CA THR A 404 16.07 19.92 -25.55
C THR A 404 15.82 20.97 -24.45
N ALA A 405 16.86 21.48 -23.81
CA ALA A 405 16.76 22.52 -22.81
C ALA A 405 16.24 23.84 -23.43
N GLU A 406 16.73 24.22 -24.62
CA GLU A 406 16.23 25.38 -25.37
C GLU A 406 14.75 25.21 -25.77
N TYR A 407 14.37 24.03 -26.24
CA TYR A 407 12.96 23.71 -26.54
C TYR A 407 12.06 23.88 -25.32
N LEU A 408 12.48 23.33 -24.15
CA LEU A 408 11.73 23.46 -22.90
C LEU A 408 11.71 24.89 -22.37
N SER A 409 12.81 25.63 -22.49
CA SER A 409 12.90 27.07 -22.18
C SER A 409 11.88 27.88 -22.98
N ASN A 410 11.76 27.62 -24.28
CA ASN A 410 10.76 28.28 -25.14
C ASN A 410 9.32 27.96 -24.74
N ILE A 411 8.99 26.73 -24.36
CA ILE A 411 7.65 26.35 -23.89
C ILE A 411 7.31 27.04 -22.57
N THR A 412 8.27 27.09 -21.66
CA THR A 412 8.06 27.56 -20.28
C THR A 412 8.21 29.06 -20.14
N ASN A 413 8.93 29.71 -21.06
CA ASN A 413 9.45 31.08 -20.95
C ASN A 413 10.37 31.27 -19.72
N LEU A 414 11.16 30.25 -19.38
CA LEU A 414 12.16 30.28 -18.30
C LEU A 414 13.55 30.46 -18.91
N ASP A 415 14.32 31.41 -18.37
CA ASP A 415 15.72 31.57 -18.75
C ASP A 415 16.60 30.51 -18.11
N ILE A 416 17.37 29.78 -18.94
CA ILE A 416 18.19 28.63 -18.53
C ILE A 416 19.20 29.04 -17.46
N GLN A 417 19.89 30.17 -17.63
CA GLN A 417 20.96 30.61 -16.72
C GLN A 417 20.40 31.05 -15.37
N THR A 418 19.29 31.78 -15.40
CA THR A 418 18.60 32.23 -14.17
C THR A 418 18.04 31.04 -13.40
N LEU A 419 17.33 30.14 -14.10
CA LEU A 419 16.79 28.94 -13.49
C LEU A 419 17.90 28.04 -12.93
N GLY A 420 18.99 27.86 -13.66
CA GLY A 420 20.14 27.10 -13.21
C GLY A 420 20.74 27.64 -11.91
N LYS A 421 20.90 28.96 -11.80
CA LYS A 421 21.36 29.60 -10.56
C LYS A 421 20.41 29.37 -9.40
N ASP A 422 19.09 29.49 -9.64
CA ASP A 422 18.08 29.21 -8.61
C ASP A 422 18.18 27.75 -8.11
N LEU A 423 18.42 26.79 -9.02
CA LEU A 423 18.57 25.37 -8.68
C LEU A 423 19.83 25.11 -7.86
N LEU A 424 20.94 25.72 -8.23
CA LEU A 424 22.18 25.60 -7.47
C LEU A 424 22.03 26.20 -6.08
N SER A 425 21.41 27.38 -5.97
CA SER A 425 21.12 28.00 -4.69
C SER A 425 20.23 27.12 -3.81
N ALA A 426 19.19 26.50 -4.39
CA ALA A 426 18.33 25.57 -3.66
C ALA A 426 19.03 24.27 -3.22
N ALA A 427 20.03 23.80 -3.99
CA ALA A 427 20.87 22.66 -3.62
C ALA A 427 21.83 22.98 -2.48
N SER A 428 22.36 24.20 -2.48
CA SER A 428 23.41 24.66 -1.58
C SER A 428 22.93 25.14 -0.22
N HIS A 429 21.63 25.28 -0.01
CA HIS A 429 21.12 25.73 1.30
C HIS A 429 21.43 24.72 2.40
N ILE A 430 22.50 25.06 3.16
CA ILE A 430 22.91 24.36 4.38
C ILE A 430 22.13 24.91 5.58
N ASP A 431 21.49 26.07 5.42
CA ASP A 431 20.67 26.71 6.45
C ASP A 431 19.52 25.79 6.90
N GLY A 432 19.50 25.52 8.20
CA GLY A 432 18.52 24.62 8.82
C GLY A 432 18.92 23.13 8.87
N ARG A 433 20.03 22.73 8.24
CA ARG A 433 20.56 21.35 8.31
C ARG A 433 21.54 21.20 9.46
N THR A 434 21.47 20.07 10.15
CA THR A 434 22.45 19.73 11.18
C THR A 434 23.77 19.31 10.55
N PRO A 435 24.94 19.53 11.20
CA PRO A 435 26.22 19.02 10.72
C PRO A 435 26.21 17.52 10.43
N GLN A 436 25.49 16.73 11.23
CA GLN A 436 25.35 15.30 11.04
C GLN A 436 24.64 14.95 9.72
N GLU A 437 23.55 15.65 9.39
CA GLU A 437 22.84 15.44 8.11
C GLU A 437 23.72 15.78 6.92
N VAL A 438 24.50 16.85 7.00
CA VAL A 438 25.40 17.29 5.94
C VAL A 438 26.56 16.29 5.76
N VAL A 439 27.22 15.91 6.84
CA VAL A 439 28.37 14.98 6.82
C VAL A 439 27.95 13.61 6.31
N ARG A 440 26.77 13.11 6.69
CA ARG A 440 26.30 11.77 6.32
C ARG A 440 25.62 11.69 4.97
N GLN A 441 25.25 12.79 4.35
CA GLN A 441 24.47 12.81 3.11
C GLN A 441 25.12 12.00 1.96
N ASP A 442 26.41 12.20 1.71
CA ASP A 442 27.16 11.48 0.71
C ASP A 442 28.52 11.03 1.25
N MET A 443 28.52 10.42 2.42
CA MET A 443 29.73 9.88 3.03
C MET A 443 30.04 8.51 2.43
N LYS A 444 31.30 8.34 2.02
CA LYS A 444 31.85 7.07 1.55
C LYS A 444 33.02 6.66 2.44
N GLU A 445 33.09 5.36 2.70
CA GLU A 445 34.18 4.73 3.43
C GLU A 445 35.14 4.07 2.45
N TYR A 446 36.41 4.27 2.68
CA TYR A 446 37.51 3.73 1.90
C TYR A 446 38.47 2.99 2.82
N ALA A 447 39.11 1.96 2.30
CA ALA A 447 40.11 1.17 3.02
C ALA A 447 41.34 1.01 2.17
N GLU A 448 42.51 1.29 2.76
CA GLU A 448 43.85 1.09 2.19
C GLU A 448 44.63 0.21 3.19
N GLU A 449 44.95 -1.03 2.78
CA GLU A 449 45.53 -2.04 3.65
C GLU A 449 44.74 -2.22 4.98
N ASN A 450 45.29 -1.73 6.10
CA ASN A 450 44.68 -1.83 7.43
C ASN A 450 44.10 -0.51 7.94
N LEU A 451 44.12 0.54 7.11
CA LEU A 451 43.61 1.87 7.47
C LEU A 451 42.28 2.15 6.77
N THR A 452 41.33 2.63 7.56
CA THR A 452 40.03 3.06 7.06
C THR A 452 39.90 4.57 7.17
N TYR A 453 39.34 5.20 6.16
CA TYR A 453 39.03 6.65 6.17
C TYR A 453 37.70 6.93 5.50
N THR A 454 37.09 8.07 5.86
CA THR A 454 35.81 8.48 5.27
C THR A 454 35.93 9.85 4.61
N VAL A 455 35.26 9.99 3.46
CA VAL A 455 35.17 11.28 2.77
C VAL A 455 33.72 11.52 2.36
N SER A 456 33.15 12.60 2.87
CA SER A 456 31.87 13.15 2.43
C SER A 456 32.09 14.21 1.35
N GLN A 457 31.15 14.40 0.44
CA GLN A 457 31.18 15.50 -0.51
C GLN A 457 29.84 16.23 -0.51
N ILE A 458 29.90 17.55 -0.53
CA ILE A 458 28.77 18.44 -0.78
C ILE A 458 29.17 19.51 -1.79
N GLU A 459 28.20 19.97 -2.52
CA GLU A 459 28.34 21.06 -3.48
C GLU A 459 27.61 22.29 -2.94
N VAL A 460 28.27 23.43 -2.96
CA VAL A 460 27.74 24.70 -2.43
C VAL A 460 28.09 25.87 -3.35
N ASP A 461 27.29 26.92 -3.30
CA ASP A 461 27.57 28.20 -3.96
C ASP A 461 28.43 29.14 -3.07
N ASN A 462 28.39 28.92 -1.74
CA ASN A 462 29.14 29.71 -0.77
C ASN A 462 29.81 28.84 0.31
N PRO A 463 31.06 28.39 0.10
CA PRO A 463 31.78 27.59 1.09
C PRO A 463 31.97 28.28 2.46
N ASN A 464 31.83 29.61 2.54
CA ASN A 464 31.97 30.33 3.81
C ASN A 464 30.89 29.96 4.85
N GLU A 465 29.75 29.42 4.44
CA GLU A 465 28.73 28.92 5.37
C GLU A 465 29.26 27.75 6.22
N ILE A 466 30.06 26.87 5.62
CA ILE A 466 30.73 25.79 6.34
C ILE A 466 31.79 26.36 7.29
N LEU A 467 32.57 27.36 6.85
CA LEU A 467 33.62 27.98 7.66
C LEU A 467 33.02 28.66 8.89
N THR A 468 31.88 29.32 8.77
CA THR A 468 31.20 29.95 9.92
C THR A 468 30.74 28.93 10.98
N ARG A 469 30.52 27.68 10.58
CA ARG A 469 30.09 26.58 11.47
C ARG A 469 31.17 25.50 11.62
N LYS A 470 32.43 25.83 11.31
CA LYS A 470 33.57 24.90 11.24
C LYS A 470 33.67 23.97 12.45
N GLU A 471 33.61 24.51 13.65
CA GLU A 471 33.75 23.75 14.90
C GLU A 471 32.65 22.67 15.04
N GLN A 472 31.44 22.95 14.55
CA GLN A 472 30.33 21.99 14.57
C GLN A 472 30.56 20.84 13.59
N PHE A 473 31.08 21.15 12.41
CA PHE A 473 31.42 20.13 11.40
C PHE A 473 32.61 19.29 11.83
N LEU A 474 33.66 19.90 12.39
CA LEU A 474 34.80 19.17 12.93
C LEU A 474 34.40 18.21 14.07
N ALA A 475 33.51 18.65 14.97
CA ALA A 475 33.01 17.79 16.03
C ALA A 475 32.24 16.55 15.48
N GLU A 476 31.42 16.74 14.43
CA GLU A 476 30.70 15.62 13.80
C GLU A 476 31.66 14.70 13.03
N LEU A 477 32.61 15.25 12.27
CA LEU A 477 33.64 14.46 11.58
C LEU A 477 34.47 13.63 12.57
N GLU A 478 34.83 14.21 13.72
CA GLU A 478 35.54 13.47 14.77
C GLU A 478 34.68 12.36 15.40
N MET A 479 33.38 12.57 15.60
CA MET A 479 32.48 11.51 16.04
C MET A 479 32.39 10.37 15.01
N GLU A 480 32.25 10.69 13.71
CA GLU A 480 32.23 9.69 12.64
C GLU A 480 33.56 8.93 12.57
N ARG A 481 34.69 9.63 12.64
CA ARG A 481 36.02 9.04 12.66
C ARG A 481 36.17 7.99 13.77
N ARG A 482 35.81 8.38 15.02
CA ARG A 482 35.91 7.47 16.18
C ARG A 482 34.95 6.29 16.09
N SER A 483 33.71 6.53 15.67
CA SER A 483 32.69 5.48 15.59
C SER A 483 33.06 4.37 14.61
N ARG A 484 33.77 4.73 13.54
CA ARG A 484 34.22 3.82 12.47
C ARG A 484 35.67 3.35 12.64
N LYS A 485 36.34 3.81 13.67
CA LYS A 485 37.77 3.56 13.89
C LYS A 485 38.63 4.01 12.69
N ALA A 486 38.18 5.06 12.01
CA ALA A 486 38.86 5.61 10.87
C ALA A 486 40.05 6.47 11.28
N VAL A 487 41.10 6.49 10.48
CA VAL A 487 42.28 7.36 10.70
C VAL A 487 42.00 8.79 10.32
N LEU A 488 41.05 9.00 9.40
CA LEU A 488 40.65 10.30 8.89
C LEU A 488 39.16 10.30 8.55
N SER A 489 38.47 11.39 8.85
CA SER A 489 37.15 11.72 8.34
C SER A 489 37.16 13.12 7.75
N ALA A 490 36.76 13.26 6.49
CA ALA A 490 36.82 14.53 5.78
C ALA A 490 35.50 14.91 5.13
N LEU A 491 35.24 16.21 5.06
CA LEU A 491 34.15 16.81 4.30
C LEU A 491 34.73 17.66 3.17
N MET A 492 34.55 17.22 1.93
CA MET A 492 34.89 17.98 0.72
C MET A 492 33.71 18.91 0.39
N VAL A 493 33.97 20.20 0.41
CA VAL A 493 32.98 21.26 0.13
C VAL A 493 33.35 21.89 -1.19
N THR A 494 32.66 21.54 -2.26
CA THR A 494 32.95 21.98 -3.61
C THR A 494 32.22 23.28 -3.94
N ASP A 495 32.97 24.35 -4.22
CA ASP A 495 32.46 25.59 -4.80
C ASP A 495 32.25 25.37 -6.30
N ILE A 496 31.03 25.14 -6.72
CA ILE A 496 30.66 24.89 -8.12
C ILE A 496 30.79 26.11 -9.01
N THR A 497 30.84 27.31 -8.42
CA THR A 497 31.02 28.57 -9.17
C THR A 497 32.48 28.86 -9.53
N LYS A 498 33.40 28.40 -8.68
CA LYS A 498 34.84 28.64 -8.84
C LYS A 498 35.67 27.41 -9.21
N LEU A 499 35.02 26.23 -9.31
CA LEU A 499 35.67 24.94 -9.56
C LEU A 499 36.83 24.66 -8.57
N THR A 500 36.64 25.02 -7.31
CA THR A 500 37.57 24.78 -6.20
C THR A 500 36.83 24.07 -5.07
N SER A 501 37.56 23.35 -4.22
CA SER A 501 36.95 22.74 -3.04
C SER A 501 37.72 23.13 -1.78
N LEU A 502 36.97 23.15 -0.65
CA LEU A 502 37.58 23.12 0.67
C LEU A 502 37.50 21.70 1.23
N LEU A 503 38.51 21.29 1.96
CA LEU A 503 38.53 20.01 2.65
C LEU A 503 38.61 20.28 4.15
N VAL A 504 37.54 19.99 4.85
CA VAL A 504 37.48 20.04 6.34
C VAL A 504 37.80 18.66 6.86
N VAL A 505 38.78 18.53 7.76
CA VAL A 505 39.35 17.24 8.11
C VAL A 505 39.43 17.07 9.63
N ALA A 506 38.92 15.94 10.12
CA ALA A 506 39.25 15.41 11.43
C ALA A 506 40.19 14.20 11.24
N VAL A 507 41.41 14.30 11.75
CA VAL A 507 42.47 13.30 11.59
C VAL A 507 42.91 12.77 12.94
N ASP A 508 43.42 11.55 13.01
CA ASP A 508 44.03 11.03 14.21
C ASP A 508 45.26 11.90 14.62
N PRO A 509 45.38 12.32 15.87
CA PRO A 509 46.48 13.18 16.31
C PRO A 509 47.88 12.66 15.98
N SER A 510 48.04 11.34 15.83
CA SER A 510 49.28 10.73 15.39
C SER A 510 49.64 10.98 13.91
N LEU A 511 48.67 11.47 13.12
CA LEU A 511 48.75 11.65 11.69
C LEU A 511 48.53 13.10 11.23
N ASP A 512 48.50 14.05 12.16
CA ASP A 512 48.15 15.46 11.90
C ASP A 512 49.10 16.17 10.89
N GLN A 513 50.34 15.71 10.75
CA GLN A 513 51.34 16.26 9.78
C GLN A 513 51.27 15.60 8.40
N PHE A 514 50.29 14.76 8.18
CA PHE A 514 50.22 13.86 7.04
C PHE A 514 49.55 14.47 5.80
N ILE A 515 48.61 15.42 6.01
CA ILE A 515 47.84 16.02 4.91
C ILE A 515 48.68 17.09 4.23
N ASP A 516 49.19 16.80 3.03
CA ASP A 516 50.00 17.67 2.22
C ASP A 516 49.18 18.43 1.17
N PHE A 517 48.19 19.21 1.66
CA PHE A 517 47.44 20.16 0.85
C PHE A 517 47.63 21.59 1.36
N PRO A 518 47.49 22.61 0.48
CA PRO A 518 47.56 24.01 0.92
C PRO A 518 46.52 24.28 2.03
N GLN A 519 47.00 24.61 3.20
CA GLN A 519 46.16 24.91 4.39
C GLN A 519 45.62 26.33 4.32
N GLN A 520 44.30 26.50 4.47
CA GLN A 520 43.68 27.82 4.59
C GLN A 520 43.63 28.30 6.06
N GLU A 521 43.23 27.39 6.93
CA GLU A 521 43.20 27.56 8.37
C GLU A 521 43.26 26.16 9.02
N ASP A 522 43.34 26.13 10.35
CA ASP A 522 43.45 24.87 11.08
C ASP A 522 42.34 23.87 10.70
N SER A 523 42.75 22.64 10.31
CA SER A 523 41.88 21.56 9.87
C SER A 523 41.08 21.83 8.55
N VAL A 524 41.44 22.91 7.82
CA VAL A 524 40.80 23.25 6.53
C VAL A 524 41.85 23.49 5.44
N TYR A 525 41.72 22.78 4.34
CA TYR A 525 42.63 22.80 3.21
C TYR A 525 41.93 23.28 1.93
N ILE A 526 42.67 23.95 1.05
CA ILE A 526 42.20 24.38 -0.28
C ILE A 526 42.62 23.36 -1.33
N LEU A 527 41.63 22.87 -2.07
CA LEU A 527 41.79 21.98 -3.19
C LEU A 527 41.52 22.75 -4.49
N ARG A 528 42.53 23.25 -5.15
CA ARG A 528 42.40 23.96 -6.43
C ARG A 528 42.21 22.95 -7.57
N ASP A 529 41.27 23.20 -8.45
CA ASP A 529 40.93 22.34 -9.61
C ASP A 529 40.56 20.89 -9.25
N ILE A 530 40.22 20.62 -7.98
CA ILE A 530 39.77 19.33 -7.49
C ILE A 530 38.29 19.48 -7.11
N VAL A 531 37.39 18.97 -7.95
CA VAL A 531 35.96 19.05 -7.80
C VAL A 531 35.29 17.67 -7.69
N SER A 532 36.04 16.62 -7.93
CA SER A 532 35.55 15.24 -7.90
C SER A 532 36.25 14.43 -6.82
N ARG A 533 35.47 14.02 -5.79
CA ARG A 533 35.98 13.12 -4.75
C ARG A 533 36.60 11.86 -5.34
N LYS A 534 35.81 11.10 -6.14
CA LYS A 534 36.24 9.79 -6.66
C LYS A 534 37.40 9.84 -7.62
N LYS A 535 37.41 10.81 -8.56
CA LYS A 535 38.38 10.83 -9.66
C LYS A 535 39.67 11.60 -9.32
N GLN A 536 39.58 12.55 -8.38
CA GLN A 536 40.68 13.45 -8.11
C GLN A 536 41.14 13.40 -6.64
N LEU A 537 40.25 13.55 -5.65
CA LEU A 537 40.66 13.61 -4.26
C LEU A 537 41.12 12.25 -3.71
N ILE A 538 40.33 11.18 -3.94
CA ILE A 538 40.69 9.86 -3.40
C ILE A 538 42.04 9.36 -3.85
N PRO A 539 42.41 9.39 -5.15
CA PRO A 539 43.77 9.00 -5.57
C PRO A 539 44.87 9.75 -4.83
N LEU A 540 44.70 11.06 -4.59
CA LEU A 540 45.69 11.87 -3.87
C LEU A 540 45.79 11.49 -2.39
N LEU A 541 44.64 11.24 -1.74
CA LEU A 541 44.63 10.79 -0.36
C LEU A 541 45.24 9.38 -0.21
N SER A 542 44.90 8.44 -1.13
CA SER A 542 45.52 7.11 -1.14
C SER A 542 47.03 7.17 -1.26
N GLU A 543 47.57 7.98 -2.17
CA GLU A 543 49.02 8.17 -2.32
C GLU A 543 49.68 8.74 -1.05
N GLN A 544 49.01 9.65 -0.36
CA GLN A 544 49.48 10.19 0.91
C GLN A 544 49.45 9.14 2.03
N ILE A 545 48.41 8.30 2.08
CA ILE A 545 48.25 7.19 3.04
C ILE A 545 49.31 6.11 2.81
N GLU A 546 49.58 5.73 1.55
CA GLU A 546 50.62 4.75 1.21
C GLU A 546 52.01 5.22 1.68
N LYS A 547 52.36 6.47 1.41
CA LYS A 547 53.62 7.07 1.90
C LYS A 547 53.79 7.05 3.43
N LEU A 548 52.72 6.95 4.16
CA LEU A 548 52.68 6.85 5.62
C LEU A 548 52.93 5.41 6.08
N LEU A 549 52.45 4.44 5.33
CA LEU A 549 52.64 3.02 5.63
C LEU A 549 54.07 2.55 5.33
N GLU A 550 54.80 3.24 4.43
CA GLU A 550 56.20 2.98 4.10
C GLU A 550 57.20 3.54 5.12
N LYS A 551 56.77 4.42 6.04
CA LYS A 551 57.62 4.98 7.13
C LYS A 551 57.45 4.24 8.43
#